data_3efedc525305c347f24f33f3f3744833
#
_entry.id   3efedc525305c347f24f33f3f3744833
#
_cell.length_a   1.000
_cell.length_b   1.000
_cell.length_c   1.000
_cell.angle_alpha   90.00
_cell.angle_beta   90.00
_cell.angle_gamma   90.00
#
_symmetry.space_group_name_H-M   'P 1'
#
loop_
_entity.id
_entity.type
_entity.pdbx_description
1 polymer ?
#
loop_
_entity_poly.entity_id
_entity_poly.type
_entity_poly.pdbx_seq_one_letter_code
_entity_poly.pdbx_strand_id
1 'polypeptide(L)'
;MRVTLAELACLLAGELEGDGQTIICGIAPLDQAQTGDVTFLTESKHAARLATSRATAVLVAPHIPVDRPAIRVADPYLGFIHLLEHFFPPQPPTWGIDARAVIDPEVTLGTGVNIGPYVVIGRGVRLGDNVTVYPGTYIGEACEIGADCILYANVSLYSQVHLGRGVIVHSGAVIGADGFGFYPLPDGSYHKIPQVGRVIIGDAVEIGANTCIDRATVGDTLIEPGVKLDNLVQIGHNSIVGRHSVLAGQVGLSGSVHVGSEVRMGGQVGIADHITVGDKVSISAQAGVLADLEPGATVYGTPALPGPIAKRMHLYSLRLGELFQQVKQLQRRLDELEGREKKS
;
A
#
# COMPACT_ATOMS: atom_id res chain seq x y z
N MET A 1 -21.68 20.81 7.15
CA MET A 1 -20.89 22.05 7.25
C MET A 1 -21.38 23.01 6.17
N ARG A 2 -21.31 24.35 6.36
CA ARG A 2 -21.66 25.34 5.35
C ARG A 2 -20.50 26.32 5.25
N VAL A 3 -19.91 26.46 4.08
CA VAL A 3 -18.77 27.34 3.83
C VAL A 3 -19.01 28.11 2.53
N THR A 4 -18.45 29.30 2.41
CA THR A 4 -18.51 30.06 1.17
C THR A 4 -17.46 29.59 0.16
N LEU A 5 -17.71 29.78 -1.11
CA LEU A 5 -16.76 29.42 -2.17
C LEU A 5 -15.45 30.23 -2.02
N ALA A 6 -15.52 31.46 -1.52
CA ALA A 6 -14.35 32.28 -1.22
C ALA A 6 -13.47 31.68 -0.09
N GLU A 7 -14.10 31.15 0.97
CA GLU A 7 -13.36 30.46 2.04
C GLU A 7 -12.64 29.21 1.52
N LEU A 8 -13.29 28.42 0.65
CA LEU A 8 -12.66 27.25 0.02
C LEU A 8 -11.52 27.66 -0.92
N ALA A 9 -11.68 28.73 -1.70
CA ALA A 9 -10.62 29.23 -2.55
C ALA A 9 -9.39 29.68 -1.73
N CYS A 10 -9.62 30.34 -0.60
CA CYS A 10 -8.57 30.71 0.33
C CYS A 10 -7.87 29.49 0.94
N LEU A 11 -8.63 28.48 1.39
CA LEU A 11 -8.10 27.23 1.93
C LEU A 11 -7.17 26.51 0.95
N LEU A 12 -7.53 26.54 -0.34
CA LEU A 12 -6.79 25.85 -1.40
C LEU A 12 -5.71 26.73 -2.06
N ALA A 13 -5.54 27.98 -1.60
CA ALA A 13 -4.72 28.98 -2.28
C ALA A 13 -5.02 29.05 -3.78
N GLY A 14 -6.31 28.90 -4.15
CA GLY A 14 -6.79 28.86 -5.52
C GLY A 14 -7.39 30.19 -5.96
N GLU A 15 -7.46 30.44 -7.27
CA GLU A 15 -8.11 31.56 -7.88
C GLU A 15 -9.62 31.31 -7.98
N LEU A 16 -10.41 32.25 -7.43
CA LEU A 16 -11.88 32.19 -7.45
C LEU A 16 -12.43 32.78 -8.76
N GLU A 17 -13.30 32.02 -9.42
CA GLU A 17 -14.10 32.46 -10.56
C GLU A 17 -15.60 32.36 -10.20
N GLY A 18 -16.32 33.48 -10.24
CA GLY A 18 -17.75 33.57 -9.90
C GLY A 18 -18.03 34.21 -8.54
N ASP A 19 -19.26 34.03 -8.04
CA ASP A 19 -19.69 34.64 -6.78
C ASP A 19 -19.09 33.90 -5.57
N GLY A 20 -18.19 34.59 -4.88
CA GLY A 20 -17.53 34.08 -3.68
C GLY A 20 -18.48 33.84 -2.49
N GLN A 21 -19.67 34.43 -2.47
CA GLN A 21 -20.67 34.21 -1.42
C GLN A 21 -21.50 32.91 -1.65
N THR A 22 -21.30 32.26 -2.77
CA THR A 22 -21.95 30.94 -3.05
C THR A 22 -21.68 29.96 -1.92
N ILE A 23 -22.75 29.42 -1.34
CA ILE A 23 -22.66 28.47 -0.22
C ILE A 23 -22.44 27.06 -0.75
N ILE A 24 -21.40 26.42 -0.24
CA ILE A 24 -21.08 25.02 -0.44
C ILE A 24 -21.37 24.24 0.84
N CYS A 25 -22.09 23.12 0.70
CA CYS A 25 -22.52 22.28 1.81
C CYS A 25 -21.85 20.90 1.82
N GLY A 26 -21.26 20.52 0.69
CA GLY A 26 -20.68 19.19 0.51
C GLY A 26 -19.71 19.11 -0.66
N ILE A 27 -19.16 17.93 -0.82
CA ILE A 27 -18.27 17.56 -1.92
C ILE A 27 -18.72 16.21 -2.46
N ALA A 28 -18.81 16.08 -3.78
CA ALA A 28 -19.25 14.84 -4.40
C ALA A 28 -18.57 14.60 -5.77
N PRO A 29 -18.50 13.33 -6.21
CA PRO A 29 -18.07 12.99 -7.57
C PRO A 29 -18.95 13.68 -8.62
N LEU A 30 -18.38 13.97 -9.78
CA LEU A 30 -18.99 14.73 -10.87
C LEU A 30 -20.41 14.29 -11.21
N ASP A 31 -20.64 12.98 -11.29
CA ASP A 31 -21.94 12.41 -11.71
C ASP A 31 -22.97 12.31 -10.57
N GLN A 32 -22.55 12.48 -9.32
CA GLN A 32 -23.41 12.35 -8.13
C GLN A 32 -23.66 13.69 -7.45
N ALA A 33 -22.92 14.72 -7.81
CA ALA A 33 -23.01 16.03 -7.20
C ALA A 33 -24.41 16.65 -7.36
N GLN A 34 -24.89 17.29 -6.30
CA GLN A 34 -26.16 17.99 -6.22
C GLN A 34 -25.92 19.50 -6.02
N THR A 35 -27.03 20.26 -6.05
CA THR A 35 -26.98 21.70 -5.71
C THR A 35 -26.48 21.86 -4.28
N GLY A 36 -25.46 22.73 -4.11
CA GLY A 36 -24.72 22.91 -2.86
C GLY A 36 -23.43 22.13 -2.78
N ASP A 37 -23.14 21.23 -3.72
CA ASP A 37 -21.87 20.51 -3.73
C ASP A 37 -20.81 21.19 -4.60
N VAL A 38 -19.54 21.03 -4.20
CA VAL A 38 -18.40 21.25 -5.07
C VAL A 38 -17.91 19.89 -5.61
N THR A 39 -17.52 19.87 -6.88
CA THR A 39 -16.93 18.70 -7.55
C THR A 39 -15.53 19.05 -8.08
N PHE A 40 -14.85 18.14 -8.71
CA PHE A 40 -13.54 18.41 -9.32
C PHE A 40 -13.45 17.85 -10.74
N LEU A 41 -12.58 18.49 -11.54
CA LEU A 41 -12.31 18.11 -12.92
C LEU A 41 -10.81 18.19 -13.20
N THR A 42 -10.18 17.03 -13.43
CA THR A 42 -8.73 16.94 -13.67
C THR A 42 -8.36 17.07 -15.15
N GLU A 43 -9.25 16.67 -16.06
CA GLU A 43 -8.96 16.63 -17.48
C GLU A 43 -10.11 17.21 -18.32
N SER A 44 -9.77 18.00 -19.34
CA SER A 44 -10.72 18.64 -20.25
C SER A 44 -11.64 17.64 -21.01
N LYS A 45 -11.18 16.42 -21.24
CA LYS A 45 -12.02 15.36 -21.89
C LYS A 45 -13.30 15.04 -21.11
N HIS A 46 -13.35 15.36 -19.81
CA HIS A 46 -14.53 15.17 -18.97
C HIS A 46 -15.45 16.41 -18.86
N ALA A 47 -15.13 17.51 -19.56
CA ALA A 47 -15.93 18.74 -19.53
C ALA A 47 -17.41 18.51 -19.95
N ALA A 48 -17.65 17.61 -20.91
CA ALA A 48 -19.01 17.26 -21.30
C ALA A 48 -19.85 16.65 -20.15
N ARG A 49 -19.21 15.92 -19.23
CA ARG A 49 -19.86 15.39 -18.02
C ARG A 49 -20.15 16.50 -17.01
N LEU A 50 -19.31 17.51 -16.94
CA LEU A 50 -19.54 18.67 -16.08
C LEU A 50 -20.83 19.41 -16.48
N ALA A 51 -21.10 19.56 -17.78
CA ALA A 51 -22.32 20.22 -18.28
C ALA A 51 -23.61 19.53 -17.82
N THR A 52 -23.57 18.23 -17.56
CA THR A 52 -24.72 17.47 -17.04
C THR A 52 -24.75 17.33 -15.52
N SER A 53 -23.67 17.72 -14.84
CA SER A 53 -23.58 17.67 -13.39
C SER A 53 -24.43 18.76 -12.72
N ARG A 54 -25.00 18.44 -11.56
CA ARG A 54 -25.76 19.39 -10.72
C ARG A 54 -24.89 20.10 -9.68
N ALA A 55 -23.58 19.93 -9.74
CA ALA A 55 -22.65 20.61 -8.84
C ALA A 55 -22.81 22.14 -8.94
N THR A 56 -22.78 22.80 -7.80
CA THR A 56 -22.84 24.27 -7.71
C THR A 56 -21.54 24.91 -8.12
N ALA A 57 -20.40 24.29 -7.79
CA ALA A 57 -19.08 24.79 -8.13
C ALA A 57 -18.14 23.65 -8.52
N VAL A 58 -17.03 23.97 -9.15
CA VAL A 58 -16.06 22.98 -9.61
C VAL A 58 -14.62 23.42 -9.28
N LEU A 59 -13.81 22.45 -8.87
CA LEU A 59 -12.36 22.60 -8.71
C LEU A 59 -11.67 22.15 -9.99
N VAL A 60 -10.90 23.05 -10.64
CA VAL A 60 -10.32 22.79 -11.97
C VAL A 60 -8.91 23.35 -12.10
N ALA A 61 -8.16 22.82 -13.08
CA ALA A 61 -6.89 23.40 -13.49
C ALA A 61 -7.11 24.77 -14.23
N PRO A 62 -6.13 25.69 -14.19
CA PRO A 62 -6.30 27.06 -14.72
C PRO A 62 -6.73 27.13 -16.19
N HIS A 63 -6.34 26.17 -17.00
CA HIS A 63 -6.55 26.15 -18.46
C HIS A 63 -7.89 25.50 -18.89
N ILE A 64 -8.67 24.94 -17.96
CA ILE A 64 -9.91 24.23 -18.29
C ILE A 64 -11.10 25.23 -18.27
N PRO A 65 -11.79 25.46 -19.39
CA PRO A 65 -12.97 26.33 -19.39
C PRO A 65 -14.16 25.63 -18.71
N VAL A 66 -14.92 26.37 -17.92
CA VAL A 66 -16.11 25.88 -17.22
C VAL A 66 -17.26 26.87 -17.31
N ASP A 67 -18.49 26.40 -17.12
CA ASP A 67 -19.73 27.14 -17.27
C ASP A 67 -20.37 27.55 -15.92
N ARG A 68 -19.64 27.38 -14.84
CA ARG A 68 -20.13 27.61 -13.46
C ARG A 68 -19.07 28.14 -12.55
N PRO A 69 -19.42 28.59 -11.33
CA PRO A 69 -18.42 29.03 -10.33
C PRO A 69 -17.33 27.99 -10.13
N ALA A 70 -16.08 28.46 -10.08
CA ALA A 70 -14.92 27.57 -10.02
C ALA A 70 -13.86 28.08 -9.05
N ILE A 71 -13.08 27.13 -8.54
CA ILE A 71 -11.80 27.40 -7.88
C ILE A 71 -10.70 26.80 -8.78
N ARG A 72 -9.79 27.66 -9.25
CA ARG A 72 -8.68 27.25 -10.10
C ARG A 72 -7.45 26.97 -9.27
N VAL A 73 -6.92 25.75 -9.37
CA VAL A 73 -5.74 25.27 -8.64
C VAL A 73 -4.80 24.51 -9.58
N ALA A 74 -3.52 24.48 -9.24
CA ALA A 74 -2.52 23.78 -10.06
C ALA A 74 -2.80 22.26 -10.15
N ASP A 75 -3.22 21.65 -9.05
CA ASP A 75 -3.61 20.23 -8.99
C ASP A 75 -5.03 20.09 -8.40
N PRO A 76 -6.06 19.93 -9.25
CA PRO A 76 -7.45 19.78 -8.80
C PRO A 76 -7.69 18.52 -7.97
N TYR A 77 -6.89 17.46 -8.16
CA TYR A 77 -7.06 16.23 -7.37
C TYR A 77 -6.53 16.39 -5.95
N LEU A 78 -5.35 17.02 -5.80
CA LEU A 78 -4.82 17.37 -4.49
C LEU A 78 -5.75 18.35 -3.76
N GLY A 79 -6.26 19.36 -4.47
CA GLY A 79 -7.26 20.26 -3.91
C GLY A 79 -8.53 19.55 -3.45
N PHE A 80 -8.99 18.55 -4.19
CA PHE A 80 -10.13 17.71 -3.78
C PHE A 80 -9.82 16.94 -2.49
N ILE A 81 -8.61 16.41 -2.33
CA ILE A 81 -8.19 15.75 -1.08
C ILE A 81 -8.25 16.72 0.10
N HIS A 82 -7.72 17.92 -0.05
CA HIS A 82 -7.79 18.95 1.01
C HIS A 82 -9.24 19.35 1.36
N LEU A 83 -10.13 19.36 0.37
CA LEU A 83 -11.55 19.58 0.64
C LEU A 83 -12.19 18.41 1.38
N LEU A 84 -11.82 17.16 1.06
CA LEU A 84 -12.28 15.99 1.83
C LEU A 84 -11.82 16.08 3.29
N GLU A 85 -10.59 16.42 3.55
CA GLU A 85 -10.05 16.61 4.91
C GLU A 85 -10.80 17.73 5.65
N HIS A 86 -11.16 18.82 4.95
CA HIS A 86 -11.91 19.92 5.53
C HIS A 86 -13.37 19.56 5.85
N PHE A 87 -14.08 18.91 4.93
CA PHE A 87 -15.48 18.52 5.12
C PHE A 87 -15.65 17.33 6.05
N PHE A 88 -14.69 16.42 6.08
CA PHE A 88 -14.71 15.17 6.86
C PHE A 88 -13.45 15.03 7.72
N PRO A 89 -13.18 15.98 8.62
CA PRO A 89 -12.01 15.90 9.47
C PRO A 89 -12.05 14.62 10.30
N PRO A 90 -10.91 13.92 10.46
CA PRO A 90 -10.81 12.78 11.35
C PRO A 90 -11.33 13.16 12.74
N GLN A 91 -12.23 12.37 13.28
CA GLN A 91 -12.71 12.53 14.65
C GLN A 91 -12.09 11.44 15.51
N PRO A 92 -10.94 11.69 16.15
CA PRO A 92 -10.36 10.72 17.06
C PRO A 92 -11.35 10.49 18.21
N PRO A 93 -11.49 9.24 18.65
CA PRO A 93 -12.32 8.95 19.79
C PRO A 93 -11.76 9.65 21.04
N THR A 94 -12.68 10.07 21.92
CA THR A 94 -12.34 10.76 23.18
C THR A 94 -12.80 9.95 24.39
N TRP A 95 -12.87 8.63 24.27
CA TRP A 95 -13.37 7.75 25.35
C TRP A 95 -12.36 7.51 26.48
N GLY A 96 -11.08 7.90 26.34
CA GLY A 96 -10.04 7.61 27.32
C GLY A 96 -9.74 6.10 27.40
N ILE A 97 -9.54 5.59 28.62
CA ILE A 97 -9.23 4.17 28.86
C ILE A 97 -10.48 3.45 29.35
N ASP A 98 -10.97 2.47 28.56
CA ASP A 98 -12.14 1.66 28.93
C ASP A 98 -11.81 0.73 30.11
N ALA A 99 -12.69 0.64 31.08
CA ALA A 99 -12.49 -0.17 32.27
C ALA A 99 -12.41 -1.70 31.99
N ARG A 100 -12.79 -2.14 30.80
CA ARG A 100 -12.69 -3.54 30.38
C ARG A 100 -11.37 -3.86 29.66
N ALA A 101 -10.49 -2.88 29.47
CA ALA A 101 -9.15 -3.13 28.99
C ALA A 101 -8.30 -3.81 30.08
N VAL A 102 -7.45 -4.74 29.67
CA VAL A 102 -6.49 -5.42 30.56
C VAL A 102 -5.11 -4.85 30.27
N ILE A 103 -4.60 -4.05 31.18
CA ILE A 103 -3.33 -3.32 31.03
C ILE A 103 -2.39 -3.76 32.16
N ASP A 104 -1.20 -4.26 31.79
CA ASP A 104 -0.18 -4.63 32.77
C ASP A 104 0.28 -3.39 33.58
N PRO A 105 0.54 -3.51 34.88
CA PRO A 105 0.96 -2.39 35.72
C PRO A 105 2.28 -1.71 35.30
N GLU A 106 3.15 -2.39 34.56
CA GLU A 106 4.42 -1.85 34.07
C GLU A 106 4.30 -1.11 32.71
N VAL A 107 3.07 -0.91 32.19
CA VAL A 107 2.82 -0.17 30.96
C VAL A 107 2.99 1.33 31.19
N THR A 108 3.69 1.98 30.27
CA THR A 108 3.82 3.44 30.25
C THR A 108 2.92 4.03 29.19
N LEU A 109 2.04 4.95 29.57
CA LEU A 109 1.12 5.64 28.67
C LEU A 109 1.48 7.12 28.53
N GLY A 110 1.48 7.61 27.29
CA GLY A 110 1.57 9.04 26.97
C GLY A 110 0.27 9.78 27.29
N THR A 111 0.23 11.05 26.94
CA THR A 111 -0.95 11.91 27.11
C THR A 111 -1.97 11.68 25.98
N GLY A 112 -3.26 11.85 26.27
CA GLY A 112 -4.31 11.76 25.24
C GLY A 112 -4.54 10.35 24.67
N VAL A 113 -4.06 9.31 25.33
CA VAL A 113 -4.22 7.92 24.87
C VAL A 113 -5.68 7.47 25.00
N ASN A 114 -6.18 6.78 23.96
CA ASN A 114 -7.51 6.17 23.94
C ASN A 114 -7.37 4.65 23.79
N ILE A 115 -7.93 3.90 24.75
CA ILE A 115 -7.87 2.44 24.78
C ILE A 115 -9.29 1.88 24.89
N GLY A 116 -9.73 1.17 23.85
CA GLY A 116 -11.06 0.59 23.75
C GLY A 116 -11.27 -0.64 24.64
N PRO A 117 -12.50 -1.14 24.73
CA PRO A 117 -12.82 -2.32 25.53
C PRO A 117 -12.13 -3.57 24.99
N TYR A 118 -11.80 -4.49 25.90
CA TYR A 118 -11.17 -5.78 25.60
C TYR A 118 -9.79 -5.69 24.92
N VAL A 119 -9.16 -4.53 24.97
CA VAL A 119 -7.75 -4.39 24.61
C VAL A 119 -6.90 -5.06 25.67
N VAL A 120 -5.87 -5.81 25.26
CA VAL A 120 -4.89 -6.42 26.17
C VAL A 120 -3.52 -5.84 25.88
N ILE A 121 -2.86 -5.27 26.89
CA ILE A 121 -1.52 -4.67 26.78
C ILE A 121 -0.58 -5.38 27.75
N GLY A 122 0.44 -6.03 27.19
CA GLY A 122 1.45 -6.80 27.92
C GLY A 122 2.45 -5.94 28.67
N ARG A 123 3.26 -6.61 29.47
CA ARG A 123 4.25 -6.01 30.34
C ARG A 123 5.29 -5.17 29.57
N GLY A 124 5.67 -4.03 30.14
CA GLY A 124 6.75 -3.18 29.64
C GLY A 124 6.45 -2.47 28.33
N VAL A 125 5.18 -2.47 27.87
CA VAL A 125 4.75 -1.72 26.67
C VAL A 125 4.84 -0.22 26.95
N ARG A 126 5.28 0.53 25.92
CA ARG A 126 5.28 2.01 25.94
C ARG A 126 4.40 2.53 24.81
N LEU A 127 3.39 3.31 25.14
CA LEU A 127 2.55 4.06 24.19
C LEU A 127 2.89 5.54 24.26
N GLY A 128 3.16 6.14 23.09
CA GLY A 128 3.35 7.59 22.97
C GLY A 128 2.06 8.39 23.12
N ASP A 129 2.16 9.70 22.94
CA ASP A 129 1.02 10.62 23.05
C ASP A 129 -0.01 10.35 21.94
N ASN A 130 -1.30 10.59 22.24
CA ASN A 130 -2.43 10.51 21.31
C ASN A 130 -2.63 9.14 20.63
N VAL A 131 -2.03 8.08 21.15
CA VAL A 131 -2.24 6.73 20.60
C VAL A 131 -3.67 6.29 20.80
N THR A 132 -4.30 5.79 19.75
CA THR A 132 -5.65 5.22 19.79
C THR A 132 -5.62 3.73 19.51
N VAL A 133 -6.12 2.93 20.44
CA VAL A 133 -6.20 1.47 20.36
C VAL A 133 -7.67 1.04 20.39
N TYR A 134 -8.16 0.53 19.29
CA TYR A 134 -9.53 0.08 19.13
C TYR A 134 -9.79 -1.29 19.78
N PRO A 135 -11.08 -1.66 20.00
CA PRO A 135 -11.46 -2.85 20.74
C PRO A 135 -10.83 -4.16 20.25
N GLY A 136 -10.52 -5.06 21.17
CA GLY A 136 -10.03 -6.42 20.88
C GLY A 136 -8.59 -6.50 20.40
N THR A 137 -7.87 -5.39 20.37
CA THR A 137 -6.45 -5.36 19.98
C THR A 137 -5.58 -5.95 21.09
N TYR A 138 -4.61 -6.78 20.69
CA TYR A 138 -3.58 -7.35 21.55
C TYR A 138 -2.22 -6.71 21.28
N ILE A 139 -1.55 -6.23 22.33
CA ILE A 139 -0.21 -5.67 22.28
C ILE A 139 0.68 -6.50 23.21
N GLY A 140 1.61 -7.26 22.61
CA GLY A 140 2.54 -8.14 23.32
C GLY A 140 3.58 -7.38 24.14
N GLU A 141 4.32 -8.12 24.96
CA GLU A 141 5.32 -7.56 25.89
C GLU A 141 6.40 -6.74 25.17
N ALA A 142 6.89 -5.69 25.84
CA ALA A 142 7.98 -4.84 25.42
C ALA A 142 7.81 -4.20 24.01
N CYS A 143 6.56 -4.00 23.55
CA CYS A 143 6.29 -3.21 22.37
C CYS A 143 6.50 -1.71 22.64
N GLU A 144 6.96 -0.98 21.62
CA GLU A 144 7.09 0.46 21.64
C GLU A 144 6.25 1.07 20.52
N ILE A 145 5.31 1.95 20.86
CA ILE A 145 4.39 2.55 19.91
C ILE A 145 4.55 4.06 19.99
N GLY A 146 5.00 4.67 18.89
CA GLY A 146 5.20 6.11 18.78
C GLY A 146 3.91 6.91 18.91
N ALA A 147 4.04 8.23 19.03
CA ALA A 147 2.90 9.13 19.16
C ALA A 147 2.01 9.10 17.90
N ASP A 148 0.74 9.49 18.07
CA ASP A 148 -0.26 9.69 17.01
C ASP A 148 -0.59 8.41 16.21
N CYS A 149 -0.29 7.22 16.75
CA CYS A 149 -0.61 5.93 16.12
C CYS A 149 -2.07 5.54 16.31
N ILE A 150 -2.62 4.86 15.31
CA ILE A 150 -3.99 4.30 15.33
C ILE A 150 -3.91 2.80 15.08
N LEU A 151 -4.29 2.01 16.08
CA LEU A 151 -4.44 0.56 15.96
C LEU A 151 -5.93 0.22 15.92
N TYR A 152 -6.43 -0.15 14.75
CA TYR A 152 -7.84 -0.51 14.59
C TYR A 152 -8.16 -1.84 15.28
N ALA A 153 -9.45 -2.19 15.29
CA ALA A 153 -9.95 -3.33 16.04
C ALA A 153 -9.31 -4.67 15.63
N ASN A 154 -9.05 -5.52 16.64
CA ASN A 154 -8.49 -6.87 16.46
C ASN A 154 -7.09 -6.90 15.80
N VAL A 155 -6.29 -5.87 15.94
CA VAL A 155 -4.86 -5.89 15.58
C VAL A 155 -4.11 -6.76 16.59
N SER A 156 -3.13 -7.52 16.13
CA SER A 156 -2.25 -8.33 16.99
C SER A 156 -0.79 -7.90 16.79
N LEU A 157 -0.22 -7.29 17.81
CA LEU A 157 1.23 -7.02 17.87
C LEU A 157 1.87 -8.07 18.78
N TYR A 158 2.78 -8.85 18.26
CA TYR A 158 3.60 -9.77 19.06
C TYR A 158 4.65 -9.00 19.87
N SER A 159 5.35 -9.69 20.76
CA SER A 159 6.36 -9.06 21.63
C SER A 159 7.47 -8.37 20.85
N GLN A 160 7.95 -7.23 21.39
CA GLN A 160 9.10 -6.46 20.87
C GLN A 160 8.86 -5.82 19.49
N VAL A 161 7.62 -5.60 19.09
CA VAL A 161 7.31 -4.82 17.89
C VAL A 161 7.50 -3.34 18.20
N HIS A 162 8.17 -2.62 17.28
CA HIS A 162 8.36 -1.18 17.36
C HIS A 162 7.60 -0.49 16.22
N LEU A 163 6.75 0.47 16.56
CA LEU A 163 6.05 1.35 15.63
C LEU A 163 6.55 2.79 15.81
N GLY A 164 6.94 3.43 14.72
CA GLY A 164 7.26 4.86 14.68
C GLY A 164 6.03 5.74 14.95
N ARG A 165 6.13 7.03 14.63
CA ARG A 165 5.05 8.01 14.84
C ARG A 165 4.04 7.96 13.70
N GLY A 166 2.74 8.19 14.02
CA GLY A 166 1.69 8.33 13.03
C GLY A 166 1.44 7.07 12.20
N VAL A 167 1.76 5.90 12.74
CA VAL A 167 1.49 4.62 12.08
C VAL A 167 0.00 4.28 12.20
N ILE A 168 -0.59 3.86 11.08
CA ILE A 168 -1.98 3.39 11.02
C ILE A 168 -1.96 1.89 10.73
N VAL A 169 -2.59 1.11 11.62
CA VAL A 169 -2.71 -0.35 11.46
C VAL A 169 -4.18 -0.72 11.38
N HIS A 170 -4.61 -1.22 10.23
CA HIS A 170 -6.02 -1.60 10.02
C HIS A 170 -6.36 -2.95 10.63
N SER A 171 -7.67 -3.18 10.80
CA SER A 171 -8.25 -4.32 11.52
C SER A 171 -7.72 -5.67 11.05
N GLY A 172 -7.43 -6.55 12.01
CA GLY A 172 -7.00 -7.92 11.76
C GLY A 172 -5.55 -8.06 11.31
N ALA A 173 -4.78 -6.98 11.18
CA ALA A 173 -3.36 -7.08 10.88
C ALA A 173 -2.60 -7.78 12.01
N VAL A 174 -1.61 -8.62 11.64
CA VAL A 174 -0.77 -9.38 12.56
C VAL A 174 0.69 -9.00 12.32
N ILE A 175 1.35 -8.45 13.34
CA ILE A 175 2.71 -7.96 13.23
C ILE A 175 3.59 -8.68 14.23
N GLY A 176 4.68 -9.28 13.75
CA GLY A 176 5.67 -9.98 14.58
C GLY A 176 5.37 -11.46 14.84
N ALA A 177 4.46 -12.09 14.07
CA ALA A 177 4.31 -13.53 14.09
C ALA A 177 5.61 -14.23 13.63
N ASP A 178 5.80 -15.48 14.01
CA ASP A 178 6.97 -16.26 13.58
C ASP A 178 7.03 -16.39 12.07
N GLY A 179 8.21 -16.15 11.50
CA GLY A 179 8.50 -16.41 10.10
C GLY A 179 8.38 -17.91 9.75
N PHE A 180 8.17 -18.21 8.48
CA PHE A 180 8.06 -19.55 7.95
C PHE A 180 9.46 -20.18 7.81
N GLY A 181 9.99 -20.69 8.92
CA GLY A 181 11.32 -21.28 9.00
C GLY A 181 11.28 -22.72 9.50
N PHE A 182 11.64 -23.68 8.64
CA PHE A 182 11.68 -25.10 8.96
C PHE A 182 12.90 -25.77 8.30
N TYR A 183 13.59 -26.63 9.06
CA TYR A 183 14.71 -27.43 8.57
C TYR A 183 14.23 -28.85 8.27
N PRO A 184 14.40 -29.37 7.04
CA PRO A 184 14.00 -30.71 6.69
C PRO A 184 14.95 -31.74 7.34
N LEU A 185 14.38 -32.75 8.00
CA LEU A 185 15.11 -33.84 8.60
C LEU A 185 15.20 -35.05 7.65
N PRO A 186 16.18 -35.98 7.86
CA PRO A 186 16.36 -37.14 6.98
C PRO A 186 15.17 -38.10 6.92
N ASP A 187 14.31 -38.10 7.93
CA ASP A 187 13.07 -38.89 7.99
C ASP A 187 11.89 -38.27 7.23
N GLY A 188 12.10 -37.09 6.59
CA GLY A 188 11.07 -36.34 5.89
C GLY A 188 10.24 -35.43 6.77
N SER A 189 10.47 -35.39 8.08
CA SER A 189 9.84 -34.44 8.98
C SER A 189 10.53 -33.06 8.95
N TYR A 190 9.93 -32.06 9.62
CA TYR A 190 10.47 -30.70 9.68
C TYR A 190 10.73 -30.30 11.12
N HIS A 191 11.92 -29.76 11.36
CA HIS A 191 12.28 -29.11 12.63
C HIS A 191 12.02 -27.60 12.53
N LYS A 192 11.22 -27.05 13.46
CA LYS A 192 10.95 -25.61 13.48
C LYS A 192 12.22 -24.83 13.82
N ILE A 193 12.52 -23.81 13.02
CA ILE A 193 13.59 -22.84 13.33
C ILE A 193 12.99 -21.77 14.24
N PRO A 194 13.53 -21.57 15.47
CA PRO A 194 13.06 -20.50 16.36
C PRO A 194 13.19 -19.12 15.70
N GLN A 195 12.18 -18.28 15.85
CA GLN A 195 12.14 -16.93 15.33
C GLN A 195 12.27 -15.95 16.50
N VAL A 196 13.49 -15.44 16.72
CA VAL A 196 13.85 -14.66 17.92
C VAL A 196 14.09 -13.17 17.64
N GLY A 197 14.03 -12.78 16.39
CA GLY A 197 14.12 -11.38 15.97
C GLY A 197 12.81 -10.61 16.21
N ARG A 198 12.73 -9.43 15.66
CA ARG A 198 11.61 -8.51 15.87
C ARG A 198 11.18 -7.83 14.58
N VAL A 199 10.14 -6.96 14.67
CA VAL A 199 9.69 -6.09 13.59
C VAL A 199 9.84 -4.65 14.00
N ILE A 200 10.41 -3.83 13.10
CA ILE A 200 10.54 -2.39 13.25
C ILE A 200 9.78 -1.71 12.11
N ILE A 201 8.88 -0.80 12.45
CA ILE A 201 8.05 -0.05 11.51
C ILE A 201 8.34 1.44 11.70
N GLY A 202 8.72 2.11 10.62
CA GLY A 202 9.05 3.54 10.60
C GLY A 202 7.82 4.45 10.69
N ASP A 203 8.09 5.76 10.68
CA ASP A 203 7.07 6.80 10.80
C ASP A 203 6.11 6.83 9.60
N ALA A 204 4.86 7.22 9.84
CA ALA A 204 3.83 7.43 8.83
C ALA A 204 3.57 6.23 7.90
N VAL A 205 3.85 5.01 8.36
CA VAL A 205 3.51 3.77 7.66
C VAL A 205 2.02 3.48 7.82
N GLU A 206 1.40 2.97 6.76
CA GLU A 206 0.03 2.48 6.80
C GLU A 206 -0.01 1.01 6.42
N ILE A 207 -0.70 0.20 7.25
CA ILE A 207 -0.76 -1.26 7.13
C ILE A 207 -2.22 -1.67 6.99
N GLY A 208 -2.56 -2.22 5.83
CA GLY A 208 -3.91 -2.64 5.46
C GLY A 208 -4.47 -3.79 6.30
N ALA A 209 -5.76 -4.00 6.18
CA ALA A 209 -6.47 -5.02 6.95
C ALA A 209 -5.97 -6.45 6.63
N ASN A 210 -5.84 -7.27 7.67
CA ASN A 210 -5.36 -8.67 7.58
C ASN A 210 -3.97 -8.82 6.92
N THR A 211 -3.16 -7.78 6.92
CA THR A 211 -1.77 -7.84 6.49
C THR A 211 -0.93 -8.50 7.58
N CYS A 212 -0.01 -9.40 7.16
CA CYS A 212 0.89 -10.08 8.06
C CYS A 212 2.35 -9.63 7.81
N ILE A 213 3.05 -9.30 8.89
CA ILE A 213 4.48 -8.95 8.87
C ILE A 213 5.20 -9.86 9.85
N ASP A 214 5.98 -10.79 9.32
CA ASP A 214 6.69 -11.78 10.15
C ASP A 214 7.92 -11.17 10.81
N ARG A 215 8.21 -11.62 12.04
CA ARG A 215 9.47 -11.28 12.70
C ARG A 215 10.66 -11.92 12.00
N ALA A 216 11.81 -11.32 12.12
CA ALA A 216 13.05 -11.90 11.66
C ALA A 216 13.39 -13.20 12.42
N THR A 217 14.09 -14.10 11.78
CA THR A 217 14.71 -15.25 12.46
C THR A 217 15.70 -14.76 13.53
N VAL A 218 16.58 -13.83 13.14
CA VAL A 218 17.50 -13.08 14.01
C VAL A 218 17.62 -11.67 13.43
N GLY A 219 17.71 -10.65 14.28
CA GLY A 219 17.75 -9.24 13.85
C GLY A 219 16.34 -8.70 13.60
N ASP A 220 16.15 -7.96 12.53
CA ASP A 220 14.94 -7.18 12.30
C ASP A 220 14.32 -7.46 10.91
N THR A 221 12.99 -7.51 10.86
CA THR A 221 12.20 -7.23 9.65
C THR A 221 11.87 -5.75 9.70
N LEU A 222 12.18 -4.99 8.63
CA LEU A 222 12.15 -3.54 8.63
C LEU A 222 11.17 -2.99 7.59
N ILE A 223 10.25 -2.16 8.02
CA ILE A 223 9.38 -1.35 7.15
C ILE A 223 9.78 0.11 7.35
N GLU A 224 10.37 0.70 6.33
CA GLU A 224 10.88 2.07 6.42
C GLU A 224 9.77 3.15 6.39
N PRO A 225 10.08 4.41 6.77
CA PRO A 225 9.08 5.48 6.84
C PRO A 225 8.28 5.70 5.54
N GLY A 226 6.99 6.00 5.69
CA GLY A 226 6.10 6.39 4.60
C GLY A 226 5.60 5.23 3.73
N VAL A 227 5.99 3.99 4.00
CA VAL A 227 5.52 2.80 3.27
C VAL A 227 4.00 2.64 3.41
N LYS A 228 3.35 2.22 2.32
CA LYS A 228 1.92 1.88 2.29
C LYS A 228 1.74 0.43 1.88
N LEU A 229 1.21 -0.37 2.78
CA LEU A 229 0.84 -1.77 2.56
C LEU A 229 -0.69 -1.85 2.50
N ASP A 230 -1.22 -2.32 1.41
CA ASP A 230 -2.66 -2.56 1.24
C ASP A 230 -3.09 -3.84 1.99
N ASN A 231 -4.35 -4.20 1.86
CA ASN A 231 -4.93 -5.35 2.56
C ASN A 231 -4.34 -6.69 2.09
N LEU A 232 -4.24 -7.65 3.03
CA LEU A 232 -3.79 -9.03 2.74
C LEU A 232 -2.36 -9.12 2.20
N VAL A 233 -1.50 -8.15 2.48
CA VAL A 233 -0.08 -8.21 2.14
C VAL A 233 0.64 -9.17 3.10
N GLN A 234 1.57 -9.99 2.58
CA GLN A 234 2.46 -10.83 3.39
C GLN A 234 3.90 -10.31 3.26
N ILE A 235 4.51 -9.98 4.38
CA ILE A 235 5.94 -9.66 4.47
C ILE A 235 6.64 -10.78 5.22
N GLY A 236 7.49 -11.53 4.52
CA GLY A 236 8.28 -12.62 5.11
C GLY A 236 9.40 -12.12 6.03
N HIS A 237 9.90 -13.01 6.87
CA HIS A 237 10.94 -12.74 7.86
C HIS A 237 12.20 -12.12 7.25
N ASN A 238 12.89 -11.26 7.98
CA ASN A 238 14.14 -10.60 7.57
C ASN A 238 14.03 -9.73 6.31
N SER A 239 12.82 -9.41 5.86
CA SER A 239 12.63 -8.54 4.70
C SER A 239 12.75 -7.08 5.09
N ILE A 240 13.20 -6.26 4.13
CA ILE A 240 13.30 -4.80 4.24
C ILE A 240 12.42 -4.19 3.15
N VAL A 241 11.55 -3.25 3.52
CA VAL A 241 10.77 -2.45 2.57
C VAL A 241 11.19 -1.00 2.69
N GLY A 242 11.82 -0.48 1.64
CA GLY A 242 12.37 0.87 1.58
C GLY A 242 11.29 1.96 1.56
N ARG A 243 11.69 3.16 1.99
CA ARG A 243 10.79 4.29 2.23
C ARG A 243 9.90 4.64 1.05
N HIS A 244 8.68 5.09 1.36
CA HIS A 244 7.69 5.54 0.38
C HIS A 244 7.29 4.49 -0.67
N SER A 245 7.62 3.21 -0.45
CA SER A 245 7.17 2.13 -1.32
C SER A 245 5.70 1.81 -1.07
N VAL A 246 4.99 1.41 -2.13
CA VAL A 246 3.56 1.11 -2.13
C VAL A 246 3.33 -0.30 -2.64
N LEU A 247 2.79 -1.17 -1.81
CA LEU A 247 2.48 -2.57 -2.10
C LEU A 247 0.96 -2.74 -2.08
N ALA A 248 0.38 -3.00 -3.26
CA ALA A 248 -1.07 -3.19 -3.40
C ALA A 248 -1.54 -4.54 -2.83
N GLY A 249 -2.84 -4.75 -2.80
CA GLY A 249 -3.46 -5.90 -2.13
C GLY A 249 -2.92 -7.26 -2.57
N GLN A 250 -2.73 -8.14 -1.59
CA GLN A 250 -2.24 -9.51 -1.78
C GLN A 250 -0.81 -9.62 -2.33
N VAL A 251 0.01 -8.60 -2.24
CA VAL A 251 1.45 -8.73 -2.52
C VAL A 251 2.07 -9.66 -1.48
N GLY A 252 2.94 -10.56 -1.94
CA GLY A 252 3.68 -11.49 -1.08
C GLY A 252 5.18 -11.33 -1.26
N LEU A 253 5.89 -10.98 -0.19
CA LEU A 253 7.35 -11.05 -0.12
C LEU A 253 7.74 -12.31 0.65
N SER A 254 8.56 -13.16 0.06
CA SER A 254 9.20 -14.28 0.77
C SER A 254 10.22 -13.77 1.79
N GLY A 255 10.91 -14.67 2.49
CA GLY A 255 11.93 -14.29 3.47
C GLY A 255 13.14 -13.60 2.85
N SER A 256 13.78 -12.69 3.59
CA SER A 256 15.03 -12.01 3.23
C SER A 256 14.97 -11.21 1.92
N VAL A 257 13.81 -10.69 1.56
CA VAL A 257 13.64 -9.81 0.39
C VAL A 257 14.03 -8.38 0.74
N HIS A 258 14.81 -7.73 -0.12
CA HIS A 258 15.17 -6.32 0.00
C HIS A 258 14.43 -5.51 -1.08
N VAL A 259 13.49 -4.68 -0.67
CA VAL A 259 12.78 -3.74 -1.53
C VAL A 259 13.36 -2.34 -1.31
N GLY A 260 13.81 -1.70 -2.38
CA GLY A 260 14.30 -0.32 -2.36
C GLY A 260 13.23 0.71 -2.08
N SER A 261 13.61 1.98 -2.16
CA SER A 261 12.72 3.12 -1.91
C SER A 261 11.85 3.43 -3.13
N GLU A 262 10.65 3.99 -2.90
CA GLU A 262 9.71 4.45 -3.92
C GLU A 262 9.27 3.35 -4.92
N VAL A 263 9.35 2.08 -4.52
CA VAL A 263 8.91 0.94 -5.32
C VAL A 263 7.38 0.87 -5.35
N ARG A 264 6.82 0.48 -6.49
CA ARG A 264 5.38 0.29 -6.69
C ARG A 264 5.09 -1.13 -7.14
N MET A 265 4.34 -1.88 -6.34
CA MET A 265 3.92 -3.24 -6.66
C MET A 265 2.41 -3.29 -6.86
N GLY A 266 1.98 -3.74 -8.03
CA GLY A 266 0.57 -4.03 -8.31
C GLY A 266 0.05 -5.22 -7.50
N GLY A 267 -1.27 -5.38 -7.44
CA GLY A 267 -1.88 -6.45 -6.65
C GLY A 267 -1.42 -7.85 -7.06
N GLN A 268 -1.29 -8.74 -6.07
CA GLN A 268 -0.91 -10.14 -6.25
C GLN A 268 0.52 -10.35 -6.83
N VAL A 269 1.41 -9.39 -6.69
CA VAL A 269 2.83 -9.60 -7.01
C VAL A 269 3.43 -10.54 -5.97
N GLY A 270 4.23 -11.50 -6.43
CA GLY A 270 5.00 -12.41 -5.58
C GLY A 270 6.51 -12.22 -5.80
N ILE A 271 7.28 -12.05 -4.73
CA ILE A 271 8.74 -11.95 -4.78
C ILE A 271 9.33 -13.19 -4.12
N ALA A 272 10.21 -13.90 -4.83
CA ALA A 272 10.93 -15.05 -4.28
C ALA A 272 11.91 -14.63 -3.19
N ASP A 273 12.38 -15.60 -2.40
CA ASP A 273 13.32 -15.38 -1.30
C ASP A 273 14.66 -14.83 -1.78
N HIS A 274 15.30 -14.03 -0.90
CA HIS A 274 16.62 -13.43 -1.12
C HIS A 274 16.76 -12.53 -2.36
N ILE A 275 15.67 -12.01 -2.89
CA ILE A 275 15.65 -11.10 -4.05
C ILE A 275 15.85 -9.65 -3.59
N THR A 276 16.61 -8.90 -4.38
CA THR A 276 16.76 -7.45 -4.26
C THR A 276 15.98 -6.74 -5.37
N VAL A 277 15.06 -5.86 -4.98
CA VAL A 277 14.32 -4.95 -5.85
C VAL A 277 14.89 -3.56 -5.70
N GLY A 278 15.48 -2.99 -6.74
CA GLY A 278 16.10 -1.66 -6.71
C GLY A 278 15.09 -0.53 -6.48
N ASP A 279 15.61 0.67 -6.22
CA ASP A 279 14.79 1.87 -6.01
C ASP A 279 13.92 2.19 -7.24
N LYS A 280 12.72 2.75 -7.01
CA LYS A 280 11.80 3.24 -8.05
C LYS A 280 11.37 2.20 -9.08
N VAL A 281 11.48 0.92 -8.74
CA VAL A 281 10.98 -0.17 -9.59
C VAL A 281 9.46 -0.17 -9.61
N SER A 282 8.87 -0.43 -10.78
CA SER A 282 7.43 -0.62 -10.97
C SER A 282 7.12 -2.05 -11.39
N ILE A 283 6.32 -2.76 -10.62
CA ILE A 283 5.96 -4.15 -10.88
C ILE A 283 4.44 -4.23 -11.12
N SER A 284 4.05 -4.67 -12.31
CA SER A 284 2.63 -4.82 -12.65
C SER A 284 1.98 -5.97 -11.89
N ALA A 285 0.66 -5.89 -11.76
CA ALA A 285 -0.13 -6.90 -11.02
C ALA A 285 0.14 -8.34 -11.51
N GLN A 286 0.11 -9.29 -10.56
CA GLN A 286 0.30 -10.73 -10.78
C GLN A 286 1.68 -11.11 -11.37
N ALA A 287 2.70 -10.26 -11.24
CA ALA A 287 4.05 -10.62 -11.61
C ALA A 287 4.69 -11.52 -10.55
N GLY A 288 5.35 -12.59 -10.99
CA GLY A 288 6.26 -13.42 -10.18
C GLY A 288 7.71 -13.01 -10.44
N VAL A 289 8.40 -12.51 -9.42
CA VAL A 289 9.80 -12.06 -9.52
C VAL A 289 10.71 -13.12 -8.93
N LEU A 290 11.60 -13.66 -9.76
CA LEU A 290 12.51 -14.76 -9.43
C LEU A 290 14.00 -14.36 -9.52
N ALA A 291 14.30 -13.09 -9.80
CA ALA A 291 15.65 -12.56 -9.90
C ALA A 291 15.65 -11.08 -9.51
N ASP A 292 16.83 -10.57 -9.15
CA ASP A 292 17.01 -9.18 -8.78
C ASP A 292 16.55 -8.21 -9.89
N LEU A 293 16.03 -7.06 -9.48
CA LEU A 293 15.56 -6.02 -10.37
C LEU A 293 16.39 -4.74 -10.18
N GLU A 294 16.96 -4.26 -11.28
CA GLU A 294 17.74 -3.02 -11.28
C GLU A 294 16.88 -1.79 -10.96
N PRO A 295 17.45 -0.74 -10.35
CA PRO A 295 16.73 0.48 -10.05
C PRO A 295 16.01 1.08 -11.26
N GLY A 296 14.77 1.55 -11.09
CA GLY A 296 13.94 2.15 -12.12
C GLY A 296 13.35 1.17 -13.14
N ALA A 297 13.58 -0.13 -12.98
CA ALA A 297 13.02 -1.13 -13.89
C ALA A 297 11.48 -1.14 -13.84
N THR A 298 10.87 -1.45 -14.99
CA THR A 298 9.43 -1.73 -15.07
C THR A 298 9.23 -3.14 -15.59
N VAL A 299 8.53 -3.99 -14.81
CA VAL A 299 8.32 -5.40 -15.15
C VAL A 299 6.84 -5.76 -15.18
N TYR A 300 6.50 -6.73 -16.03
CA TYR A 300 5.13 -7.19 -16.22
C TYR A 300 5.02 -8.69 -15.92
N GLY A 301 3.86 -9.09 -15.38
CA GLY A 301 3.50 -10.48 -15.13
C GLY A 301 2.54 -11.04 -16.18
N THR A 302 1.26 -11.10 -15.85
CA THR A 302 0.22 -11.76 -16.65
C THR A 302 -0.81 -10.75 -17.14
N PRO A 303 -0.82 -10.35 -18.44
CA PRO A 303 -1.97 -9.60 -18.97
C PRO A 303 -3.16 -10.55 -19.21
N ALA A 304 -4.38 -10.09 -18.94
CA ALA A 304 -5.58 -10.75 -19.44
C ALA A 304 -5.64 -10.63 -20.97
N LEU A 305 -5.80 -11.75 -21.64
CA LEU A 305 -5.90 -11.83 -23.11
C LEU A 305 -7.27 -12.39 -23.50
N PRO A 306 -7.81 -12.00 -24.68
CA PRO A 306 -9.01 -12.66 -25.23
C PRO A 306 -8.80 -14.17 -25.27
N GLY A 307 -9.81 -14.95 -24.81
CA GLY A 307 -9.70 -16.39 -24.62
C GLY A 307 -9.10 -17.18 -25.80
N PRO A 308 -9.49 -16.92 -27.08
CA PRO A 308 -8.90 -17.59 -28.22
C PRO A 308 -7.39 -17.30 -28.39
N ILE A 309 -6.95 -16.08 -28.07
CA ILE A 309 -5.53 -15.68 -28.14
C ILE A 309 -4.76 -16.37 -27.01
N ALA A 310 -5.28 -16.33 -25.76
CA ALA A 310 -4.64 -16.98 -24.60
C ALA A 310 -4.45 -18.49 -24.84
N LYS A 311 -5.48 -19.20 -25.33
CA LYS A 311 -5.39 -20.63 -25.66
C LYS A 311 -4.31 -20.91 -26.70
N ARG A 312 -4.24 -20.09 -27.75
CA ARG A 312 -3.24 -20.24 -28.83
C ARG A 312 -1.82 -20.03 -28.31
N MET A 313 -1.61 -18.95 -27.52
CA MET A 313 -0.31 -18.66 -26.91
C MET A 313 0.13 -19.80 -25.99
N HIS A 314 -0.77 -20.36 -25.18
CA HIS A 314 -0.46 -21.52 -24.34
C HIS A 314 -0.04 -22.74 -25.17
N LEU A 315 -0.76 -23.06 -26.25
CA LEU A 315 -0.40 -24.15 -27.14
C LEU A 315 0.96 -23.94 -27.80
N TYR A 316 1.29 -22.70 -28.19
CA TYR A 316 2.60 -22.39 -28.75
C TYR A 316 3.72 -22.53 -27.71
N SER A 317 3.49 -22.08 -26.49
CA SER A 317 4.49 -22.22 -25.41
C SER A 317 4.84 -23.67 -25.10
N LEU A 318 3.87 -24.59 -25.16
CA LEU A 318 4.11 -26.02 -24.98
C LEU A 318 5.00 -26.62 -26.09
N ARG A 319 5.02 -26.02 -27.27
CA ARG A 319 5.80 -26.50 -28.44
C ARG A 319 7.12 -25.75 -28.64
N LEU A 320 7.45 -24.77 -27.81
CA LEU A 320 8.68 -23.99 -27.93
C LEU A 320 9.93 -24.87 -27.96
N GLY A 321 10.01 -25.90 -27.13
CA GLY A 321 11.14 -26.83 -27.09
C GLY A 321 11.36 -27.53 -28.41
N GLU A 322 10.30 -28.01 -29.08
CA GLU A 322 10.35 -28.65 -30.39
C GLU A 322 10.81 -27.64 -31.47
N LEU A 323 10.26 -26.43 -31.42
CA LEU A 323 10.60 -25.36 -32.35
C LEU A 323 12.09 -24.97 -32.25
N PHE A 324 12.63 -24.84 -31.04
CA PHE A 324 14.06 -24.59 -30.85
C PHE A 324 14.96 -25.68 -31.44
N GLN A 325 14.56 -26.96 -31.27
CA GLN A 325 15.32 -28.05 -31.89
C GLN A 325 15.26 -28.02 -33.42
N GLN A 326 14.08 -27.72 -33.99
CA GLN A 326 13.92 -27.58 -35.47
C GLN A 326 14.76 -26.42 -36.01
N VAL A 327 14.74 -25.25 -35.30
CA VAL A 327 15.57 -24.11 -35.70
C VAL A 327 17.07 -24.46 -35.69
N LYS A 328 17.56 -25.14 -34.64
CA LYS A 328 18.95 -25.59 -34.58
C LYS A 328 19.33 -26.57 -35.71
N GLN A 329 18.40 -27.47 -36.06
CA GLN A 329 18.63 -28.40 -37.21
C GLN A 329 18.68 -27.65 -38.56
N LEU A 330 17.78 -26.69 -38.76
CA LEU A 330 17.76 -25.86 -39.95
C LEU A 330 19.03 -25.00 -40.06
N GLN A 331 19.49 -24.43 -38.96
CA GLN A 331 20.75 -23.67 -38.94
C GLN A 331 21.94 -24.54 -39.36
N ARG A 332 22.09 -25.74 -38.81
CA ARG A 332 23.15 -26.67 -39.19
C ARG A 332 23.11 -27.05 -40.68
N ARG A 333 21.89 -27.30 -41.21
CA ARG A 333 21.74 -27.61 -42.65
C ARG A 333 22.09 -26.44 -43.54
N LEU A 334 21.76 -25.22 -43.11
CA LEU A 334 22.15 -24.00 -43.83
C LEU A 334 23.66 -23.84 -43.86
N ASP A 335 24.33 -23.98 -42.70
CA ASP A 335 25.80 -23.89 -42.60
C ASP A 335 26.50 -24.95 -43.48
N GLU A 336 25.96 -26.16 -43.57
CA GLU A 336 26.47 -27.23 -44.46
C GLU A 336 26.30 -26.88 -45.92
N LEU A 337 25.21 -26.27 -46.34
CA LEU A 337 24.97 -25.83 -47.72
C LEU A 337 25.90 -24.69 -48.15
N GLU A 338 26.01 -23.66 -47.27
CA GLU A 338 26.93 -22.53 -47.51
C GLU A 338 28.40 -22.95 -47.52
N GLY A 339 28.79 -23.95 -46.71
CA GLY A 339 30.13 -24.52 -46.69
C GLY A 339 30.44 -25.34 -47.95
N ARG A 340 29.42 -25.88 -48.64
CA ARG A 340 29.59 -26.56 -49.94
C ARG A 340 29.73 -25.59 -51.11
N GLU A 341 28.96 -24.48 -51.08
CA GLU A 341 29.09 -23.42 -52.13
C GLU A 341 30.44 -22.72 -52.10
N LYS A 342 31.10 -22.57 -50.97
CA LYS A 342 32.45 -22.00 -50.84
C LYS A 342 33.58 -22.96 -51.25
N LYS A 343 33.28 -24.23 -51.54
CA LYS A 343 34.26 -25.25 -51.99
C LYS A 343 34.08 -25.67 -53.45
N SER A 344 33.06 -25.20 -54.13
CA SER A 344 32.86 -25.31 -55.58
C SER A 344 33.29 -24.04 -56.31
#